data_ff19a00db485ef779457809a7b577a76
#
_entry.id   ff19a00db485ef779457809a7b577a76
#
_cell.length_a   1.000
_cell.length_b   1.000
_cell.length_c   1.000
_cell.angle_alpha   90.00
_cell.angle_beta   90.00
_cell.angle_gamma   90.00
#
_symmetry.space_group_name_H-M   'P 1'
#
loop_
_entity.id
_entity.type
_entity.pdbx_description
1 polymer ?
#
loop_
_entity_poly.entity_id
_entity_poly.type
_entity_poly.pdbx_seq_one_letter_code
_entity_poly.pdbx_strand_id
1 'polypeptide(L)'
;MTSINIKKLLKNAVSLLLTLLIMSCILDFIRKPTVPDNLNATALYDLQGNPFFLPQLDQDKPTVLYFWGTWCSYCRYTSSAINDLAKEGYPVVSVALRSGSAQDVANYLMEHQYGFTTVNDPQGELATQWHVGVTPSIIILRHGKMDLATTGWTSYWGLKVRLFLATFL
;
A
#
# COMPACT_ATOMS: atom_id res chain seq x y z
N MET A 1 29.32 -5.74 40.96
CA MET A 1 28.13 -5.15 40.29
C MET A 1 28.62 -4.07 39.34
N THR A 2 28.67 -4.37 38.05
CA THR A 2 29.16 -3.43 37.01
C THR A 2 28.13 -2.33 36.82
N SER A 3 28.46 -1.12 37.17
CA SER A 3 27.60 0.05 36.95
C SER A 3 27.38 0.22 35.42
N ILE A 4 26.17 -0.05 34.95
CA ILE A 4 25.80 0.14 33.58
C ILE A 4 25.82 1.64 33.29
N ASN A 5 26.69 2.03 32.37
CA ASN A 5 26.81 3.45 31.99
C ASN A 5 25.60 3.81 31.08
N ILE A 6 24.55 4.36 31.70
CA ILE A 6 23.29 4.73 31.08
C ILE A 6 23.49 5.64 29.85
N LYS A 7 24.46 6.58 29.92
CA LYS A 7 24.77 7.44 28.77
C LYS A 7 25.28 6.68 27.55
N LYS A 8 26.13 5.64 27.79
CA LYS A 8 26.65 4.78 26.72
C LYS A 8 25.54 3.91 26.14
N LEU A 9 24.66 3.39 26.99
CA LEU A 9 23.50 2.59 26.57
C LEU A 9 22.54 3.43 25.71
N LEU A 10 22.22 4.65 26.14
CA LEU A 10 21.35 5.57 25.41
C LEU A 10 21.96 5.97 24.05
N LYS A 11 23.26 6.29 24.01
CA LYS A 11 23.97 6.59 22.77
C LYS A 11 23.92 5.41 21.78
N ASN A 12 24.13 4.19 22.26
CA ASN A 12 24.08 2.99 21.43
C ASN A 12 22.65 2.73 20.91
N ALA A 13 21.64 2.93 21.75
CA ALA A 13 20.23 2.78 21.36
C ALA A 13 19.84 3.82 20.28
N VAL A 14 20.23 5.08 20.47
CA VAL A 14 20.00 6.15 19.46
C VAL A 14 20.71 5.83 18.15
N SER A 15 21.99 5.39 18.22
CA SER A 15 22.76 4.99 17.03
C SER A 15 22.09 3.84 16.29
N LEU A 16 21.63 2.81 17.01
CA LEU A 16 20.91 1.67 16.42
C LEU A 16 19.61 2.12 15.74
N LEU A 17 18.81 2.95 16.40
CA LEU A 17 17.58 3.50 15.83
C LEU A 17 17.83 4.29 14.56
N LEU A 18 18.86 5.16 14.56
CA LEU A 18 19.24 5.91 13.35
C LEU A 18 19.68 5.00 12.22
N THR A 19 20.48 3.97 12.51
CA THR A 19 20.92 2.99 11.51
C THR A 19 19.73 2.24 10.91
N LEU A 20 18.79 1.80 11.74
CA LEU A 20 17.58 1.10 11.28
C LEU A 20 16.70 2.04 10.43
N LEU A 21 16.61 3.30 10.82
CA LEU A 21 15.82 4.29 10.08
C LEU A 21 16.45 4.59 8.70
N ILE A 22 17.76 4.77 8.65
CA ILE A 22 18.49 4.95 7.38
C ILE A 22 18.33 3.71 6.48
N MET A 23 18.48 2.52 7.05
CA MET A 23 18.31 1.27 6.30
C MET A 23 16.87 1.15 5.76
N SER A 24 15.85 1.49 6.56
CA SER A 24 14.46 1.52 6.11
C SER A 24 14.26 2.49 4.94
N CYS A 25 14.81 3.71 5.02
CA CYS A 25 14.73 4.68 3.94
C CYS A 25 15.41 4.19 2.64
N ILE A 26 16.57 3.53 2.77
CA ILE A 26 17.28 2.95 1.62
C ILE A 26 16.44 1.83 0.99
N LEU A 27 15.87 0.94 1.79
CA LEU A 27 15.03 -0.15 1.30
C LEU A 27 13.75 0.38 0.62
N ASP A 28 13.12 1.41 1.18
CA ASP A 28 11.96 2.06 0.58
C ASP A 28 12.32 2.72 -0.76
N PHE A 29 13.50 3.35 -0.84
CA PHE A 29 13.99 3.93 -2.09
C PHE A 29 14.25 2.87 -3.18
N ILE A 30 14.89 1.75 -2.81
CA ILE A 30 15.20 0.64 -3.75
C ILE A 30 13.93 -0.08 -4.22
N ARG A 31 12.93 -0.18 -3.34
CA ARG A 31 11.65 -0.89 -3.60
C ARG A 31 10.55 0.02 -4.11
N LYS A 32 10.87 1.27 -4.42
CA LYS A 32 9.88 2.25 -4.85
C LYS A 32 9.16 1.76 -6.12
N PRO A 33 7.83 1.58 -6.09
CA PRO A 33 7.05 1.31 -7.28
C PRO A 33 7.17 2.43 -8.30
N THR A 34 6.85 2.16 -9.55
CA THR A 34 6.81 3.17 -10.61
C THR A 34 5.40 3.25 -11.18
N VAL A 35 4.99 4.45 -11.56
CA VAL A 35 3.71 4.64 -12.25
C VAL A 35 3.91 4.28 -13.72
N PRO A 36 3.08 3.40 -14.30
CA PRO A 36 3.13 3.12 -15.73
C PRO A 36 2.79 4.36 -16.56
N ASP A 37 3.48 4.56 -17.70
CA ASP A 37 3.29 5.71 -18.58
C ASP A 37 1.87 5.79 -19.16
N ASN A 38 1.18 4.66 -19.27
CA ASN A 38 -0.17 4.54 -19.83
C ASN A 38 -1.30 4.56 -18.77
N LEU A 39 -1.01 4.96 -17.53
CA LEU A 39 -1.99 4.97 -16.43
C LEU A 39 -3.32 5.63 -16.80
N ASN A 40 -3.24 6.75 -17.52
CA ASN A 40 -4.41 7.54 -17.91
C ASN A 40 -5.27 6.89 -18.99
N ALA A 41 -4.71 5.96 -19.75
CA ALA A 41 -5.37 5.28 -20.85
C ALA A 41 -5.78 3.83 -20.55
N THR A 42 -5.31 3.28 -19.42
CA THR A 42 -5.54 1.88 -19.07
C THR A 42 -6.77 1.75 -18.17
N ALA A 43 -7.81 1.09 -18.71
CA ALA A 43 -8.96 0.68 -17.92
C ALA A 43 -8.58 -0.49 -17.00
N LEU A 44 -8.91 -0.39 -15.73
CA LEU A 44 -8.90 -1.49 -14.78
C LEU A 44 -10.30 -2.06 -14.67
N TYR A 45 -10.41 -3.33 -14.28
CA TYR A 45 -11.68 -4.01 -14.11
C TYR A 45 -11.82 -4.49 -12.67
N ASP A 46 -12.96 -4.20 -12.05
CA ASP A 46 -13.27 -4.74 -10.73
C ASP A 46 -13.59 -6.25 -10.80
N LEU A 47 -13.86 -6.86 -9.65
CA LEU A 47 -14.20 -8.30 -9.60
C LEU A 47 -15.52 -8.65 -10.32
N GLN A 48 -16.37 -7.67 -10.59
CA GLN A 48 -17.62 -7.81 -11.33
C GLN A 48 -17.45 -7.57 -12.83
N GLY A 49 -16.25 -7.17 -13.26
CA GLY A 49 -15.93 -6.86 -14.66
C GLY A 49 -16.30 -5.44 -15.09
N ASN A 50 -16.64 -4.54 -14.16
CA ASN A 50 -16.92 -3.15 -14.49
C ASN A 50 -15.61 -2.39 -14.72
N PRO A 51 -15.47 -1.65 -15.84
CA PRO A 51 -14.29 -0.87 -16.12
C PRO A 51 -14.26 0.42 -15.31
N PHE A 52 -13.09 0.82 -14.86
CA PHE A 52 -12.84 2.13 -14.27
C PHE A 52 -11.41 2.61 -14.55
N PHE A 53 -11.16 3.90 -14.35
CA PHE A 53 -9.85 4.52 -14.56
C PHE A 53 -9.36 5.15 -13.26
N LEU A 54 -8.12 4.86 -12.85
CA LEU A 54 -7.55 5.39 -11.61
C LEU A 54 -7.59 6.92 -11.52
N PRO A 55 -7.26 7.70 -12.57
CA PRO A 55 -7.29 9.16 -12.51
C PRO A 55 -8.68 9.76 -12.27
N GLN A 56 -9.75 9.02 -12.59
CA GLN A 56 -11.12 9.48 -12.36
C GLN A 56 -11.54 9.42 -10.90
N LEU A 57 -10.82 8.63 -10.08
CA LEU A 57 -11.11 8.48 -8.65
C LEU A 57 -10.48 9.60 -7.81
N ASP A 58 -9.46 10.28 -8.33
CA ASP A 58 -8.65 11.26 -7.62
C ASP A 58 -9.18 12.70 -7.88
N GLN A 59 -10.40 12.98 -7.43
CA GLN A 59 -10.99 14.30 -7.62
C GLN A 59 -10.80 15.19 -6.38
N ASP A 60 -11.21 14.72 -5.21
CA ASP A 60 -11.19 15.50 -3.96
C ASP A 60 -10.17 14.98 -2.94
N LYS A 61 -9.85 13.69 -2.99
CA LYS A 61 -8.95 13.03 -2.06
C LYS A 61 -7.94 12.18 -2.82
N PRO A 62 -6.70 12.02 -2.31
CA PRO A 62 -5.72 11.11 -2.89
C PRO A 62 -6.26 9.68 -3.01
N THR A 63 -5.99 9.03 -4.13
CA THR A 63 -6.33 7.62 -4.34
C THR A 63 -5.29 6.71 -3.69
N VAL A 64 -5.75 5.74 -2.94
CA VAL A 64 -4.91 4.70 -2.34
C VAL A 64 -4.94 3.46 -3.23
N LEU A 65 -3.81 3.15 -3.86
CA LEU A 65 -3.62 1.91 -4.62
C LEU A 65 -2.85 0.91 -3.74
N TYR A 66 -3.47 -0.25 -3.47
CA TYR A 66 -3.00 -1.22 -2.48
C TYR A 66 -2.76 -2.59 -3.12
N PHE A 67 -1.50 -3.04 -3.19
CA PHE A 67 -1.13 -4.37 -3.65
C PHE A 67 -1.00 -5.34 -2.48
N TRP A 68 -1.72 -6.46 -2.56
CA TRP A 68 -1.81 -7.45 -1.50
C TRP A 68 -2.04 -8.86 -2.05
N GLY A 69 -2.07 -9.85 -1.18
CA GLY A 69 -2.43 -11.22 -1.55
C GLY A 69 -3.13 -11.94 -0.40
N THR A 70 -4.02 -12.88 -0.71
CA THR A 70 -4.71 -13.73 0.28
C THR A 70 -3.74 -14.58 1.08
N TRP A 71 -2.60 -14.92 0.49
CA TRP A 71 -1.49 -15.69 1.05
C TRP A 71 -0.55 -14.85 1.94
N CYS A 72 -0.69 -13.53 1.95
CA CYS A 72 0.24 -12.60 2.61
C CYS A 72 -0.19 -12.32 4.06
N SER A 73 0.50 -12.88 5.02
CA SER A 73 0.18 -12.74 6.45
C SER A 73 0.20 -11.29 6.94
N TYR A 74 1.16 -10.48 6.49
CA TYR A 74 1.25 -9.06 6.85
C TYR A 74 0.13 -8.22 6.22
N CYS A 75 -0.39 -8.66 5.08
CA CYS A 75 -1.49 -7.97 4.40
C CYS A 75 -2.78 -7.99 5.22
N ARG A 76 -3.05 -9.03 6.00
CA ARG A 76 -4.24 -9.11 6.86
C ARG A 76 -4.36 -7.89 7.80
N TYR A 77 -3.25 -7.49 8.43
CA TYR A 77 -3.24 -6.33 9.33
C TYR A 77 -3.37 -5.01 8.58
N THR A 78 -2.71 -4.91 7.43
CA THR A 78 -2.76 -3.70 6.59
C THR A 78 -4.13 -3.54 5.93
N SER A 79 -4.75 -4.63 5.46
CA SER A 79 -6.07 -4.61 4.81
C SER A 79 -7.17 -4.03 5.70
N SER A 80 -7.14 -4.30 7.01
CA SER A 80 -8.06 -3.68 7.95
C SER A 80 -7.94 -2.14 7.95
N ALA A 81 -6.71 -1.63 8.04
CA ALA A 81 -6.45 -0.19 8.01
C ALA A 81 -6.85 0.45 6.67
N ILE A 82 -6.61 -0.24 5.55
CA ILE A 82 -7.05 0.18 4.20
C ILE A 82 -8.59 0.21 4.11
N ASN A 83 -9.26 -0.78 4.69
CA ASN A 83 -10.72 -0.83 4.70
C ASN A 83 -11.34 0.30 5.53
N ASP A 84 -10.70 0.68 6.62
CA ASP A 84 -11.14 1.82 7.42
C ASP A 84 -11.00 3.14 6.64
N LEU A 85 -9.92 3.31 5.86
CA LEU A 85 -9.77 4.47 4.94
C LEU A 85 -10.88 4.50 3.88
N ALA A 86 -11.24 3.34 3.31
CA ALA A 86 -12.34 3.26 2.35
C ALA A 86 -13.68 3.69 2.99
N LYS A 87 -13.95 3.25 4.23
CA LYS A 87 -15.14 3.67 4.99
C LYS A 87 -15.18 5.17 5.29
N GLU A 88 -14.01 5.83 5.39
CA GLU A 88 -13.89 7.28 5.55
C GLU A 88 -14.03 8.05 4.21
N GLY A 89 -14.32 7.35 3.12
CA GLY A 89 -14.52 7.93 1.80
C GLY A 89 -13.23 8.32 1.08
N TYR A 90 -12.09 7.68 1.40
CA TYR A 90 -10.93 7.74 0.52
C TYR A 90 -11.15 6.81 -0.67
N PRO A 91 -10.82 7.23 -1.90
CA PRO A 91 -10.80 6.33 -3.04
C PRO A 91 -9.73 5.24 -2.81
N VAL A 92 -10.18 4.00 -2.63
CA VAL A 92 -9.29 2.85 -2.43
C VAL A 92 -9.49 1.88 -3.58
N VAL A 93 -8.40 1.56 -4.26
CA VAL A 93 -8.32 0.48 -5.24
C VAL A 93 -7.29 -0.53 -4.75
N SER A 94 -7.69 -1.77 -4.62
CA SER A 94 -6.78 -2.85 -4.27
C SER A 94 -6.48 -3.76 -5.45
N VAL A 95 -5.29 -4.34 -5.47
CA VAL A 95 -4.85 -5.31 -6.47
C VAL A 95 -4.51 -6.60 -5.74
N ALA A 96 -5.33 -7.64 -5.98
CA ALA A 96 -5.15 -8.96 -5.39
C ALA A 96 -4.15 -9.77 -6.23
N LEU A 97 -2.89 -9.74 -5.82
CA LEU A 97 -1.78 -10.38 -6.52
C LEU A 97 -1.77 -11.89 -6.29
N ARG A 98 -1.86 -12.67 -7.37
CA ARG A 98 -1.77 -14.15 -7.35
C ARG A 98 -2.61 -14.80 -6.25
N SER A 99 -3.84 -14.32 -6.12
CA SER A 99 -4.77 -14.69 -5.05
C SER A 99 -5.88 -15.65 -5.50
N GLY A 100 -5.69 -16.30 -6.64
CA GLY A 100 -6.66 -17.22 -7.22
C GLY A 100 -7.59 -16.56 -8.24
N SER A 101 -8.77 -17.14 -8.43
CA SER A 101 -9.80 -16.61 -9.30
C SER A 101 -10.47 -15.35 -8.71
N ALA A 102 -11.21 -14.61 -9.54
CA ALA A 102 -12.00 -13.48 -9.05
C ALA A 102 -13.00 -13.89 -7.97
N GLN A 103 -13.54 -15.12 -8.06
CA GLN A 103 -14.46 -15.67 -7.06
C GLN A 103 -13.74 -15.96 -5.72
N ASP A 104 -12.51 -16.51 -5.77
CA ASP A 104 -11.72 -16.77 -4.56
C ASP A 104 -11.41 -15.46 -3.83
N VAL A 105 -11.04 -14.42 -4.57
CA VAL A 105 -10.79 -13.08 -4.02
C VAL A 105 -12.07 -12.48 -3.45
N ALA A 106 -13.20 -12.58 -4.15
CA ALA A 106 -14.49 -12.08 -3.67
C ALA A 106 -14.91 -12.76 -2.36
N ASN A 107 -14.75 -14.08 -2.26
CA ASN A 107 -15.04 -14.85 -1.05
C ASN A 107 -14.16 -14.39 0.12
N TYR A 108 -12.87 -14.18 -0.12
CA TYR A 108 -11.95 -13.68 0.89
C TYR A 108 -12.35 -12.29 1.40
N LEU A 109 -12.70 -11.36 0.50
CA LEU A 109 -13.14 -10.02 0.88
C LEU A 109 -14.42 -10.07 1.72
N MET A 110 -15.36 -10.91 1.35
CA MET A 110 -16.63 -11.10 2.07
C MET A 110 -16.39 -11.69 3.47
N GLU A 111 -15.55 -12.72 3.59
CA GLU A 111 -15.19 -13.34 4.87
C GLU A 111 -14.57 -12.34 5.84
N HIS A 112 -13.72 -11.44 5.34
CA HIS A 112 -13.04 -10.43 6.13
C HIS A 112 -13.79 -9.09 6.23
N GLN A 113 -14.98 -8.98 5.61
CA GLN A 113 -15.79 -7.76 5.56
C GLN A 113 -15.06 -6.54 4.98
N TYR A 114 -14.25 -6.77 3.93
CA TYR A 114 -13.56 -5.72 3.21
C TYR A 114 -14.43 -5.20 2.07
N GLY A 115 -14.66 -3.86 2.03
CA GLY A 115 -15.55 -3.20 1.08
C GLY A 115 -14.84 -2.34 0.02
N PHE A 116 -13.52 -2.40 -0.07
CA PHE A 116 -12.78 -1.63 -1.07
C PHE A 116 -12.83 -2.28 -2.46
N THR A 117 -12.80 -1.46 -3.51
CA THR A 117 -12.74 -1.92 -4.89
C THR A 117 -11.49 -2.74 -5.13
N THR A 118 -11.63 -3.91 -5.77
CA THR A 118 -10.53 -4.85 -5.98
C THR A 118 -10.41 -5.28 -7.44
N VAL A 119 -9.19 -5.22 -7.95
CA VAL A 119 -8.76 -5.78 -9.23
C VAL A 119 -8.08 -7.12 -8.96
N ASN A 120 -8.46 -8.17 -9.69
CA ASN A 120 -7.75 -9.44 -9.61
C ASN A 120 -6.54 -9.45 -10.56
N ASP A 121 -5.36 -9.77 -10.03
CA ASP A 121 -4.10 -9.89 -10.78
C ASP A 121 -3.51 -11.31 -10.61
N PRO A 122 -4.17 -12.34 -11.20
CA PRO A 122 -3.82 -13.73 -10.95
C PRO A 122 -2.44 -14.11 -11.50
N GLN A 123 -1.97 -13.43 -12.53
CA GLN A 123 -0.65 -13.65 -13.13
C GLN A 123 0.44 -12.71 -12.61
N GLY A 124 0.07 -11.62 -11.93
CA GLY A 124 0.99 -10.60 -11.45
C GLY A 124 1.44 -9.62 -12.54
N GLU A 125 0.65 -9.47 -13.59
CA GLU A 125 0.95 -8.58 -14.71
C GLU A 125 0.87 -7.11 -14.28
N LEU A 126 -0.19 -6.75 -13.56
CA LEU A 126 -0.37 -5.40 -13.06
C LEU A 126 0.71 -5.06 -12.02
N ALA A 127 1.01 -5.96 -11.09
CA ALA A 127 2.09 -5.77 -10.14
C ALA A 127 3.46 -5.58 -10.84
N THR A 128 3.70 -6.32 -11.94
CA THR A 128 4.92 -6.17 -12.75
C THR A 128 4.98 -4.81 -13.44
N GLN A 129 3.88 -4.33 -14.03
CA GLN A 129 3.81 -3.00 -14.65
C GLN A 129 4.10 -1.87 -13.66
N TRP A 130 3.67 -2.03 -12.41
CA TRP A 130 3.92 -1.07 -11.34
C TRP A 130 5.26 -1.29 -10.61
N HIS A 131 6.08 -2.26 -11.04
CA HIS A 131 7.34 -2.68 -10.39
C HIS A 131 7.14 -3.01 -8.89
N VAL A 132 6.01 -3.59 -8.54
CA VAL A 132 5.71 -4.01 -7.17
C VAL A 132 6.34 -5.38 -6.92
N GLY A 133 7.45 -5.41 -6.18
CA GLY A 133 8.18 -6.64 -5.86
C GLY A 133 7.84 -7.28 -4.52
N VAL A 134 7.10 -6.57 -3.66
CA VAL A 134 6.75 -7.04 -2.29
C VAL A 134 5.33 -6.68 -1.93
N THR A 135 4.70 -7.46 -1.05
CA THR A 135 3.39 -7.16 -0.47
C THR A 135 3.45 -7.17 1.06
N PRO A 136 2.68 -6.31 1.72
CA PRO A 136 1.82 -5.26 1.17
C PRO A 136 2.61 -4.09 0.59
N SER A 137 2.13 -3.49 -0.51
CA SER A 137 2.64 -2.23 -1.04
C SER A 137 1.48 -1.26 -1.22
N ILE A 138 1.67 -0.02 -0.79
CA ILE A 138 0.66 1.02 -0.83
C ILE A 138 1.23 2.21 -1.57
N ILE A 139 0.52 2.67 -2.58
CA ILE A 139 0.87 3.82 -3.40
C ILE A 139 -0.23 4.86 -3.23
N ILE A 140 0.15 6.08 -2.94
CA ILE A 140 -0.75 7.22 -2.86
C ILE A 140 -0.60 8.00 -4.15
N LEU A 141 -1.70 8.08 -4.90
CA LEU A 141 -1.79 8.79 -6.17
C LEU A 141 -2.55 10.09 -5.98
N ARG A 142 -2.09 11.13 -6.68
CA ARG A 142 -2.78 12.41 -6.78
C ARG A 142 -2.59 12.97 -8.18
N HIS A 143 -3.71 13.36 -8.81
CA HIS A 143 -3.73 13.86 -10.20
C HIS A 143 -3.00 12.92 -11.18
N GLY A 144 -3.19 11.60 -11.01
CA GLY A 144 -2.55 10.58 -11.83
C GLY A 144 -1.04 10.44 -11.61
N LYS A 145 -0.46 11.06 -10.57
CA LYS A 145 0.96 10.94 -10.20
C LYS A 145 1.11 10.24 -8.87
N MET A 146 2.24 9.58 -8.67
CA MET A 146 2.58 8.99 -7.39
C MET A 146 3.26 10.03 -6.49
N ASP A 147 2.58 10.40 -5.41
CA ASP A 147 3.15 11.28 -4.39
C ASP A 147 4.00 10.50 -3.42
N LEU A 148 3.46 9.39 -2.89
CA LEU A 148 4.13 8.57 -1.88
C LEU A 148 3.90 7.08 -2.16
N ALA A 149 4.89 6.27 -1.78
CA ALA A 149 4.76 4.82 -1.73
C ALA A 149 5.35 4.29 -0.42
N THR A 150 4.78 3.20 0.08
CA THR A 150 5.32 2.47 1.24
C THR A 150 5.14 0.98 1.05
N THR A 151 6.09 0.20 1.55
CA THR A 151 6.09 -1.25 1.47
C THR A 151 6.16 -1.87 2.86
N GLY A 152 5.59 -3.07 3.01
CA GLY A 152 5.51 -3.75 4.29
C GLY A 152 4.35 -3.28 5.17
N TRP A 153 4.31 -3.80 6.39
CA TRP A 153 3.25 -3.49 7.33
C TRP A 153 3.16 -1.99 7.64
N THR A 154 1.97 -1.45 7.51
CA THR A 154 1.69 -0.04 7.80
C THR A 154 0.42 0.06 8.65
N SER A 155 0.50 0.82 9.75
CA SER A 155 -0.64 1.07 10.62
C SER A 155 -1.60 2.10 10.01
N TYR A 156 -2.85 2.10 10.49
CA TYR A 156 -3.84 3.11 10.11
C TYR A 156 -3.32 4.55 10.29
N TRP A 157 -2.73 4.87 11.44
CA TRP A 157 -2.18 6.21 11.68
C TRP A 157 -1.00 6.54 10.76
N GLY A 158 -0.18 5.54 10.46
CA GLY A 158 0.90 5.70 9.48
C GLY A 158 0.39 6.05 8.09
N LEU A 159 -0.74 5.47 7.68
CA LEU A 159 -1.42 5.81 6.41
C LEU A 159 -2.03 7.22 6.47
N LYS A 160 -2.70 7.59 7.57
CA LYS A 160 -3.29 8.94 7.74
C LYS A 160 -2.23 10.05 7.64
N VAL A 161 -1.07 9.85 8.26
CA VAL A 161 0.05 10.82 8.16
C VAL A 161 0.52 10.94 6.71
N ARG A 162 0.67 9.84 5.98
CA ARG A 162 1.10 9.86 4.57
C ARG A 162 0.07 10.53 3.66
N LEU A 163 -1.22 10.24 3.87
CA LEU A 163 -2.31 10.90 3.14
C LEU A 163 -2.34 12.40 3.42
N PHE A 164 -2.14 12.79 4.67
CA PHE A 164 -2.03 14.20 5.04
C PHE A 164 -0.83 14.87 4.35
N LEU A 165 0.35 14.24 4.37
CA LEU A 165 1.54 14.78 3.68
C LEU A 165 1.31 14.90 2.17
N ALA A 166 0.65 13.93 1.53
CA ALA A 166 0.32 13.99 0.11
C ALA A 166 -0.62 15.16 -0.26
N THR A 167 -1.35 15.75 0.71
CA THR A 167 -2.16 16.95 0.42
C THR A 167 -1.33 18.22 0.27
N PHE A 168 -0.06 18.23 0.68
CA PHE A 168 0.83 19.38 0.64
C PHE A 168 1.95 19.26 -0.41
N LEU A 169 2.11 18.10 -1.04
CA LEU A 169 3.07 17.84 -2.11
C LEU A 169 2.46 18.09 -3.48
#